data_520131032e9370ef8aa329e238cb8a69
#
_entry.id   520131032e9370ef8aa329e238cb8a69
#
_cell.length_a   1.000
_cell.length_b   1.000
_cell.length_c   1.000
_cell.angle_alpha   90.00
_cell.angle_beta   90.00
_cell.angle_gamma   90.00
#
_symmetry.space_group_name_H-M   'P 1'
#
loop_
_entity.id
_entity.type
_entity.pdbx_description
1 polymer ?
#
loop_
_entity_poly.entity_id
_entity_poly.type
_entity_poly.pdbx_seq_one_letter_code
_entity_poly.pdbx_strand_id
1 'polypeptide(L)'
;MNKELLWEMLSTPSASGRETELGKKLYGYAGTFSHQVRTDEIGDVVAVLNPDCDFRVLLAGHMDEIALLVTAVTQEGFLRVNRTGGVFAP
;
A
#
# COMPACT_ATOMS: atom_id res chain seq x y z
N MET A 1 -4.16 4.49 18.82
CA MET A 1 -4.17 4.23 17.37
C MET A 1 -4.52 5.49 16.61
N ASN A 2 -3.79 5.82 15.58
CA ASN A 2 -4.10 6.95 14.71
C ASN A 2 -5.23 6.55 13.73
N LYS A 3 -6.44 6.92 14.08
CA LYS A 3 -7.65 6.57 13.30
C LYS A 3 -7.70 7.30 11.96
N GLU A 4 -7.15 8.51 11.88
CA GLU A 4 -7.11 9.28 10.63
C GLU A 4 -6.17 8.60 9.62
N LEU A 5 -4.99 8.20 10.06
CA LEU A 5 -4.06 7.46 9.21
C LEU A 5 -4.67 6.13 8.76
N LEU A 6 -5.29 5.39 9.66
CA LEU A 6 -5.95 4.14 9.31
C LEU A 6 -7.01 4.36 8.23
N TRP A 7 -7.83 5.40 8.40
CA TRP A 7 -8.86 5.74 7.42
C TRP A 7 -8.27 6.13 6.06
N GLU A 8 -7.20 6.93 6.06
CA GLU A 8 -6.49 7.28 4.83
C GLU A 8 -5.93 6.05 4.12
N MET A 9 -5.31 5.15 4.85
CA MET A 9 -4.78 3.90 4.30
C MET A 9 -5.88 3.06 3.66
N LEU A 10 -7.00 2.89 4.36
CA LEU A 10 -8.12 2.07 3.88
C LEU A 10 -8.88 2.71 2.71
N SER A 11 -8.85 4.04 2.61
CA SER A 11 -9.55 4.79 1.57
C SER A 11 -8.72 5.05 0.32
N THR A 12 -7.40 4.81 0.39
CA THR A 12 -6.51 5.05 -0.74
C THR A 12 -6.39 3.80 -1.59
N PRO A 13 -6.74 3.86 -2.89
CA PRO A 13 -6.59 2.72 -3.78
C PRO A 13 -5.13 2.24 -3.82
N SER A 14 -4.92 0.94 -3.63
CA SER A 14 -3.58 0.35 -3.55
C SER A 14 -3.57 -1.08 -4.12
N ALA A 15 -4.20 -1.28 -5.26
CA ALA A 15 -4.16 -2.57 -5.94
C ALA A 15 -2.70 -2.98 -6.21
N SER A 16 -2.42 -4.27 -6.13
CA SER A 16 -1.07 -4.81 -6.34
C SER A 16 -0.46 -4.30 -7.65
N GLY A 17 0.74 -3.72 -7.58
CA GLY A 17 1.42 -3.03 -8.68
C GLY A 17 1.00 -1.57 -8.88
N ARG A 18 0.05 -1.07 -8.10
CA ARG A 18 -0.47 0.31 -8.18
C ARG A 18 -0.56 0.97 -6.82
N GLU A 19 0.44 0.76 -5.98
CA GLU A 19 0.48 1.25 -4.60
C GLU A 19 1.10 2.66 -4.46
N THR A 20 1.39 3.32 -5.57
CA THR A 20 2.14 4.60 -5.59
C THR A 20 1.51 5.66 -4.71
N GLU A 21 0.19 5.83 -4.77
CA GLU A 21 -0.49 6.86 -3.98
C GLU A 21 -0.43 6.56 -2.48
N LEU A 22 -0.67 5.32 -2.11
CA LEU A 22 -0.56 4.90 -0.71
C LEU A 22 0.90 5.00 -0.24
N GLY A 23 1.85 4.59 -1.06
CA GLY A 23 3.27 4.70 -0.76
C GLY A 23 3.71 6.13 -0.46
N LYS A 24 3.25 7.11 -1.23
CA LYS A 24 3.50 8.53 -0.98
C LYS A 24 2.96 8.99 0.37
N LYS A 25 1.74 8.58 0.72
CA LYS A 25 1.13 8.92 2.00
C LYS A 25 1.90 8.32 3.17
N LEU A 26 2.29 7.06 3.06
CA LEU A 26 3.08 6.37 4.08
C LEU A 26 4.48 6.99 4.22
N TYR A 27 5.11 7.36 3.10
CA TYR A 27 6.39 8.07 3.11
C TYR A 27 6.27 9.39 3.87
N GLY A 28 5.27 10.19 3.57
CA GLY A 28 5.02 11.45 4.25
C GLY A 28 4.75 11.27 5.75
N TYR A 29 3.95 10.30 6.11
CA TYR A 29 3.68 9.97 7.51
C TYR A 29 4.94 9.50 8.25
N ALA A 30 5.72 8.62 7.65
CA ALA A 30 6.96 8.13 8.23
C ALA A 30 7.97 9.25 8.48
N GLY A 31 7.99 10.27 7.61
CA GLY A 31 8.82 11.47 7.78
C GLY A 31 8.50 12.30 9.02
N THR A 32 7.32 12.11 9.62
CA THR A 32 6.96 12.82 10.87
C THR A 32 7.68 12.27 12.10
N PHE A 33 8.21 11.05 12.06
CA PHE A 33 8.89 10.43 13.19
C PHE A 33 10.25 9.81 12.86
N SER A 34 10.64 9.76 11.59
CA SER A 34 11.94 9.23 11.17
C SER A 34 12.66 10.21 10.27
N HIS A 35 13.98 10.36 10.48
CA HIS A 35 14.86 11.14 9.61
C HIS A 35 15.42 10.30 8.46
N GLN A 36 15.20 9.00 8.48
CA GLN A 36 15.68 8.07 7.46
C GLN A 36 14.48 7.32 6.87
N VAL A 37 13.83 7.93 5.91
CA VAL A 37 12.75 7.32 5.14
C VAL A 37 13.20 7.20 3.70
N ARG A 38 13.01 6.04 3.11
CA ARG A 38 13.35 5.79 1.71
C ARG A 38 12.31 4.90 1.04
N THR A 39 12.29 4.96 -0.26
CA THR A 39 11.58 4.00 -1.09
C THR A 39 12.60 3.22 -1.92
N ASP A 40 12.29 1.97 -2.23
CA ASP A 40 13.11 1.17 -3.12
C ASP A 40 12.52 1.10 -4.54
N GLU A 41 13.16 0.33 -5.43
CA GLU A 41 12.76 0.24 -6.83
C GLU A 41 11.39 -0.40 -7.05
N ILE A 42 10.93 -1.25 -6.11
CA ILE A 42 9.62 -1.88 -6.20
C ILE A 42 8.54 -1.11 -5.44
N GLY A 43 8.89 0.02 -4.81
CA GLY A 43 7.95 0.91 -4.15
C GLY A 43 7.76 0.67 -2.65
N ASP A 44 8.57 -0.18 -2.03
CA ASP A 44 8.51 -0.36 -0.59
C ASP A 44 8.88 0.94 0.13
N VAL A 45 8.18 1.25 1.20
CA VAL A 45 8.50 2.39 2.07
C VAL A 45 9.19 1.88 3.32
N VAL A 46 10.40 2.35 3.55
CA VAL A 46 11.23 1.93 4.69
C VAL A 46 11.52 3.15 5.56
N ALA A 47 11.18 3.04 6.84
CA ALA A 47 11.52 4.05 7.85
C ALA A 47 12.44 3.41 8.89
N VAL A 48 13.50 4.09 9.24
CA VAL A 48 14.49 3.62 10.21
C VAL A 48 14.43 4.49 11.45
N LEU A 49 14.33 3.86 12.61
CA LEU A 49 14.43 4.50 13.91
C LEU A 49 15.69 4.02 14.61
N ASN A 50 16.38 4.95 15.29
CA ASN A 50 17.60 4.65 16.04
C ASN A 50 18.64 3.86 15.24
N PRO A 51 19.12 4.41 14.10
CA PRO A 51 19.97 3.67 13.16
C PRO A 51 21.29 3.19 13.77
N ASP A 52 21.76 3.84 14.84
CA ASP A 52 23.04 3.54 15.49
C ASP A 52 22.92 2.49 16.60
N CYS A 53 21.75 1.94 16.84
CA CYS A 53 21.57 0.87 17.82
C CYS A 53 22.10 -0.46 17.31
N ASP A 54 22.75 -1.21 18.20
CA ASP A 54 23.28 -2.54 17.89
C ASP A 54 22.17 -3.58 17.71
N PHE A 55 21.10 -3.45 18.49
CA PHE A 55 19.93 -4.31 18.38
C PHE A 55 18.93 -3.76 17.37
N ARG A 56 18.55 -4.59 16.42
CA ARG A 56 17.63 -4.20 15.36
C ARG A 56 16.43 -5.12 15.27
N VAL A 57 15.27 -4.54 15.03
CA VAL A 57 14.01 -5.25 14.81
C VAL A 57 13.46 -4.79 13.47
N LEU A 58 13.09 -5.72 12.62
CA LEU A 58 12.37 -5.43 11.38
C LEU A 58 10.87 -5.70 11.59
N LEU A 59 10.07 -4.67 11.40
CA LEU A 59 8.62 -4.78 11.28
C LEU A 59 8.26 -4.64 9.81
N ALA A 60 7.64 -5.64 9.25
CA ALA A 60 7.27 -5.65 7.84
C ALA A 60 5.78 -5.97 7.70
N GLY A 61 5.11 -5.25 6.82
CA GLY A 61 3.72 -5.46 6.48
C GLY A 61 3.47 -5.04 5.04
N HIS A 62 2.46 -5.63 4.40
CA HIS A 62 2.11 -5.27 3.04
C HIS A 62 1.16 -4.07 3.02
N MET A 63 1.21 -3.32 1.91
CA MET A 63 0.34 -2.16 1.71
C MET A 63 -0.65 -2.35 0.57
N ASP A 64 -0.48 -3.37 -0.25
CA ASP A 64 -1.38 -3.65 -1.36
C ASP A 64 -2.70 -4.26 -0.88
N GLU A 65 -3.72 -4.10 -1.68
CA GLU A 65 -5.04 -4.68 -1.46
C GLU A 65 -5.49 -5.52 -2.65
N ILE A 66 -6.43 -6.42 -2.41
CA ILE A 66 -7.09 -7.15 -3.49
C ILE A 66 -7.95 -6.19 -4.32
N ALA A 67 -8.07 -6.48 -5.61
CA ALA A 67 -8.82 -5.63 -6.51
C ALA A 67 -9.44 -6.43 -7.66
N LEU A 68 -10.37 -5.78 -8.35
CA LEU A 68 -10.90 -6.24 -9.63
C LEU A 68 -10.42 -5.28 -10.72
N LEU A 69 -9.74 -5.83 -11.72
CA LEU A 69 -9.29 -5.05 -12.88
C LEU A 69 -10.35 -5.17 -13.97
N VAL A 70 -10.93 -4.03 -14.35
CA VAL A 70 -11.90 -4.00 -15.45
C VAL A 70 -11.15 -4.21 -16.76
N THR A 71 -11.53 -5.25 -17.51
CA THR A 71 -10.93 -5.60 -18.79
C THR A 71 -11.80 -5.24 -19.99
N ALA A 72 -13.10 -5.16 -19.81
CA ALA A 72 -14.04 -4.77 -20.85
C ALA A 72 -15.38 -4.31 -20.24
N VAL A 73 -16.09 -3.49 -21.00
CA VAL A 73 -17.50 -3.13 -20.74
C VAL A 73 -18.32 -3.70 -21.88
N THR A 74 -19.32 -4.51 -21.54
CA THR A 74 -20.19 -5.11 -22.56
C THR A 74 -21.23 -4.11 -23.08
N GLN A 75 -21.85 -4.43 -24.22
CA GLN A 75 -22.90 -3.60 -24.78
C GLN A 75 -24.12 -3.48 -23.86
N GLU A 76 -24.37 -4.54 -23.06
CA GLU A 76 -25.46 -4.59 -22.08
C GLU A 76 -25.14 -3.81 -20.78
N GLY A 77 -23.94 -3.25 -20.67
CA GLY A 77 -23.52 -2.48 -19.48
C GLY A 77 -22.89 -3.29 -18.36
N PHE A 78 -22.54 -4.55 -18.59
CA PHE A 78 -21.80 -5.37 -17.62
C PHE A 78 -20.29 -5.13 -17.72
N LEU A 79 -19.60 -5.32 -16.59
CA LEU A 79 -18.15 -5.25 -16.54
C LEU A 79 -17.54 -6.64 -16.58
N ARG A 80 -16.58 -6.86 -17.46
CA ARG A 80 -15.67 -8.00 -17.39
C ARG A 80 -14.47 -7.62 -16.54
N VAL A 81 -14.11 -8.47 -15.58
CA VAL A 81 -13.06 -8.15 -14.62
C VAL A 81 -12.12 -9.36 -14.46
N ASN A 82 -10.86 -9.04 -14.21
CA ASN A 82 -9.87 -9.99 -13.70
C ASN A 82 -9.59 -9.68 -12.22
N ARG A 83 -9.37 -10.75 -11.46
CA ARG A 83 -9.00 -10.62 -10.05
C ARG A 83 -7.52 -10.34 -9.90
N THR A 84 -7.17 -9.43 -9.01
CA THR A 84 -5.81 -9.21 -8.55
C THR A 84 -5.74 -9.57 -7.07
N GLY A 85 -4.86 -10.49 -6.70
CA GLY A 85 -4.78 -11.04 -5.35
C GLY A 85 -5.80 -12.15 -5.09
N GLY A 86 -5.99 -12.48 -3.82
CA GLY A 86 -6.82 -13.60 -3.39
C GLY A 86 -8.31 -13.27 -3.29
N VAL A 87 -8.91 -12.80 -4.36
CA VAL A 87 -10.35 -12.52 -4.39
C VAL A 87 -11.13 -13.82 -4.47
N PHE A 88 -11.92 -14.09 -3.43
CA PHE A 88 -12.81 -15.25 -3.41
C PHE A 88 -14.06 -14.96 -4.24
N ALA A 89 -14.37 -15.85 -5.19
CA ALA A 89 -15.61 -15.79 -5.97
C ALA A 89 -16.39 -17.08 -5.76
N PRO A 90 -17.66 -16.99 -5.34
CA PRO A 90 -18.53 -18.17 -5.22
C PRO A 90 -18.86 -18.81 -6.57
#